data_5c123df074f1d6bbfd5498676a449922
#
_entry.id   5c123df074f1d6bbfd5498676a449922
#
_cell.length_a   1.000
_cell.length_b   1.000
_cell.length_c   1.000
_cell.angle_alpha   90.00
_cell.angle_beta   90.00
_cell.angle_gamma   90.00
#
_symmetry.space_group_name_H-M   'P 1'
#
loop_
_entity.id
_entity.type
_entity.pdbx_description
1 polymer ?
#
loop_
_entity_poly.entity_id
_entity_poly.type
_entity_poly.pdbx_seq_one_letter_code
_entity_poly.pdbx_strand_id
1 'polypeptide(L)' 'MDIPIDKPLVLVTWLDAKDGQTGWHSIDDIEKEKLATCYSVGWLMVRNNEKVIIMADYSEFEDDKEGGRHIAIPNGWV' A
#
# COMPACT_ATOMS: atom_id res chain seq x y z
N MET A 1 -8.67 18.71 -16.46
CA MET A 1 -8.80 18.71 -14.99
C MET A 1 -7.40 18.75 -14.38
N ASP A 2 -7.16 19.69 -13.52
CA ASP A 2 -5.87 19.84 -12.90
C ASP A 2 -5.72 18.90 -11.70
N ILE A 3 -4.50 18.42 -11.52
CA ILE A 3 -4.17 17.64 -10.33
C ILE A 3 -3.93 18.63 -9.20
N PRO A 4 -4.71 18.55 -8.09
CA PRO A 4 -4.64 19.58 -7.04
C PRO A 4 -3.45 19.43 -6.10
N ILE A 5 -2.68 18.34 -6.22
CA ILE A 5 -1.55 18.04 -5.34
C ILE A 5 -0.28 17.96 -6.17
N ASP A 6 0.78 18.62 -5.71
CA ASP A 6 2.08 18.56 -6.36
C ASP A 6 2.85 17.31 -5.87
N LYS A 7 2.28 16.15 -6.13
CA LYS A 7 2.86 14.84 -5.81
C LYS A 7 2.64 13.89 -6.98
N PRO A 8 3.57 13.01 -7.26
CA PRO A 8 3.40 12.06 -8.37
C PRO A 8 2.34 11.03 -8.06
N LEU A 9 1.60 10.64 -9.09
CA LEU A 9 0.70 9.50 -9.02
C LEU A 9 1.50 8.26 -9.40
N VAL A 10 1.49 7.25 -8.54
CA VAL A 10 2.35 6.08 -8.70
C VAL A 10 1.58 4.78 -8.55
N LEU A 11 2.14 3.73 -9.13
CA LEU A 11 1.74 2.34 -8.89
C LEU A 11 2.82 1.71 -8.03
N VAL A 12 2.44 1.16 -6.89
CA VAL A 12 3.35 0.44 -6.01
C VAL A 12 3.02 -1.05 -6.06
N THR A 13 4.01 -1.86 -6.39
CA THR A 13 3.92 -3.32 -6.28
C THR A 13 4.61 -3.73 -4.99
N TRP A 14 3.92 -4.48 -4.15
CA TRP A 14 4.46 -4.85 -2.84
C TRP A 14 3.99 -6.24 -2.42
N LEU A 15 4.71 -6.83 -1.48
CA LEU A 15 4.42 -8.16 -0.96
C LEU A 15 3.80 -8.04 0.42
N ASP A 16 2.68 -8.70 0.61
CA ASP A 16 1.97 -8.68 1.87
C ASP A 16 2.02 -10.05 2.54
N ALA A 17 1.92 -10.03 3.86
CA ALA A 17 1.74 -11.25 4.64
C ALA A 17 0.41 -11.89 4.26
N LYS A 18 0.37 -13.20 4.28
CA LYS A 18 -0.83 -13.96 3.94
C LYS A 18 -1.12 -14.95 5.05
N ASP A 19 -2.31 -14.84 5.63
CA ASP A 19 -2.77 -15.80 6.61
C ASP A 19 -3.19 -17.10 5.92
N GLY A 20 -2.81 -18.22 6.51
CA GLY A 20 -3.28 -19.52 6.05
C GLY A 20 -4.76 -19.70 6.37
N GLN A 21 -5.39 -20.63 5.67
CA GLN A 21 -6.77 -21.01 5.97
C GLN A 21 -6.83 -21.71 7.32
N THR A 22 -7.96 -21.56 8.02
CA THR A 22 -8.18 -22.26 9.30
C THR A 22 -8.24 -23.77 9.07
N GLY A 23 -7.87 -24.52 10.11
CA GLY A 23 -7.89 -25.99 10.08
C GLY A 23 -6.47 -26.58 10.04
N TRP A 24 -6.44 -27.87 9.77
CA TRP A 24 -5.20 -28.65 9.75
C TRP A 24 -4.70 -28.80 8.31
N HIS A 25 -3.41 -28.54 8.12
CA HIS A 25 -2.75 -28.65 6.81
C HIS A 25 -1.48 -29.46 6.94
N SER A 26 -1.05 -30.12 5.87
CA SER A 26 0.21 -30.83 5.87
C SER A 26 1.37 -29.83 6.04
N ILE A 27 2.44 -30.27 6.67
CA ILE A 27 3.64 -29.45 6.83
C ILE A 27 4.19 -29.02 5.46
N ASP A 28 4.15 -29.92 4.48
CA ASP A 28 4.62 -29.63 3.15
C ASP A 28 3.82 -28.50 2.48
N ASP A 29 2.50 -28.48 2.65
CA ASP A 29 1.65 -27.41 2.12
C ASP A 29 1.95 -26.06 2.81
N ILE A 30 2.16 -26.07 4.11
CA ILE A 30 2.51 -24.87 4.88
C ILE A 30 3.83 -24.27 4.38
N GLU A 31 4.82 -25.12 4.14
CA GLU A 31 6.15 -24.70 3.67
C GLU A 31 6.10 -24.07 2.26
N LYS A 32 5.09 -24.38 1.48
CA LYS A 32 4.92 -23.87 0.12
C LYS A 32 4.10 -22.58 0.04
N GLU A 33 3.62 -22.07 1.17
CA GLU A 33 2.84 -20.82 1.18
C GLU A 33 3.65 -19.65 0.61
N LYS A 34 2.98 -18.82 -0.18
CA LYS A 34 3.60 -17.68 -0.83
C LYS A 34 3.00 -16.39 -0.30
N LEU A 35 3.81 -15.33 -0.33
CA LEU A 35 3.32 -13.99 -0.01
C LEU A 35 2.35 -13.52 -1.10
N ALA A 36 1.39 -12.69 -0.70
CA ALA A 36 0.48 -12.08 -1.65
C ALA A 36 1.16 -10.90 -2.34
N THR A 37 1.06 -10.83 -3.68
CA THR A 37 1.52 -9.68 -4.44
C THR A 37 0.37 -8.69 -4.54
N CYS A 38 0.61 -7.49 -4.09
CA CYS A 38 -0.38 -6.41 -4.06
C CYS A 38 0.03 -5.28 -4.98
N TYR A 39 -0.97 -4.64 -5.57
CA TYR A 39 -0.78 -3.49 -6.46
C TYR A 39 -1.63 -2.35 -5.93
N SER A 40 -0.99 -1.21 -5.64
CA SER A 40 -1.68 -0.07 -5.07
C SER A 40 -1.33 1.19 -5.85
N VAL A 41 -2.34 2.01 -6.11
CA VAL A 41 -2.20 3.25 -6.87
C VAL A 41 -2.55 4.43 -5.97
N GLY A 42 -1.77 5.47 -6.04
CA GLY A 42 -2.06 6.69 -5.28
C GLY A 42 -0.97 7.73 -5.46
N TRP A 43 -1.20 8.88 -4.84
CA TRP A 43 -0.18 9.91 -4.78
C TRP A 43 0.92 9.50 -3.80
N LEU A 44 2.17 9.62 -4.25
CA LEU A 44 3.33 9.30 -3.42
C LEU A 44 3.55 10.44 -2.42
N MET A 45 3.20 10.19 -1.17
CA MET A 45 3.31 11.19 -0.11
C MET A 45 4.65 11.14 0.60
N VAL A 46 5.18 9.94 0.84
CA VAL A 46 6.47 9.72 1.50
C VAL A 46 7.18 8.54 0.85
N ARG A 47 8.47 8.69 0.65
CA ARG A 47 9.36 7.60 0.27
C ARG A 47 10.70 7.82 0.94
N ASN A 48 11.07 6.92 1.84
CA ASN A 48 12.34 6.98 2.56
C ASN A 48 12.87 5.57 2.84
N ASN A 49 13.88 5.46 3.69
CA ASN A 49 14.50 4.16 4.00
C ASN A 49 13.59 3.24 4.81
N GLU A 50 12.54 3.79 5.40
CA GLU A 50 11.64 3.04 6.28
C GLU A 50 10.38 2.60 5.56
N LYS A 51 9.76 3.50 4.79
CA LYS A 51 8.42 3.29 4.29
C LYS A 51 8.13 4.04 3.00
N VAL A 52 7.07 3.58 2.34
CA VAL A 52 6.39 4.29 1.26
C VAL A 52 4.97 4.55 1.72
N ILE A 53 4.51 5.79 1.62
CA ILE A 53 3.11 6.14 1.90
C ILE A 53 2.47 6.67 0.63
N ILE A 54 1.35 6.08 0.24
CA ILE A 54 0.53 6.55 -0.86
C ILE A 54 -0.86 6.88 -0.35
N MET A 55 -1.54 7.79 -1.06
CA MET A 55 -2.85 8.29 -0.69
C MET A 55 -3.77 8.25 -1.92
N ALA A 56 -4.96 7.68 -1.76
CA ALA A 56 -5.89 7.50 -2.89
C ALA A 56 -6.86 8.66 -3.07
N ASP A 57 -7.24 9.33 -1.98
CA ASP A 57 -8.23 10.40 -2.02
C ASP A 57 -7.67 11.68 -1.45
N TYR A 58 -8.11 12.80 -2.02
CA TYR A 58 -7.74 14.13 -1.55
C TYR A 58 -8.99 15.01 -1.55
N SER A 59 -9.17 15.74 -0.47
CA SER A 59 -10.28 16.67 -0.33
C SER A 59 -9.77 18.04 0.09
N GLU A 60 -10.33 19.06 -0.53
CA GLU A 60 -10.04 20.45 -0.17
C GLU A 60 -11.37 21.18 0.00
N PHE A 61 -11.60 21.66 1.21
CA PHE A 61 -12.79 22.42 1.55
C PHE A 61 -12.37 23.67 2.35
N GLU A 62 -12.59 24.84 1.76
CA GLU A 62 -12.06 26.09 2.31
C GLU A 62 -10.56 26.02 2.46
N ASP A 63 -10.03 26.17 3.68
CA ASP A 63 -8.59 26.08 3.95
C ASP A 63 -8.17 24.70 4.46
N ASP A 64 -9.12 23.79 4.64
CA ASP A 64 -8.84 22.44 5.13
C ASP A 64 -8.48 21.51 3.98
N LYS A 65 -7.36 20.82 4.14
CA LYS A 65 -6.87 19.84 3.18
C LYS A 65 -6.72 18.50 3.88
N GLU A 66 -7.41 17.48 3.35
CA GLU A 66 -7.42 16.16 3.96
C GLU A 66 -7.15 15.09 2.93
N GLY A 67 -6.48 14.02 3.37
CA GLY A 67 -6.26 12.84 2.56
C GLY A 67 -7.05 11.66 3.11
N GLY A 68 -7.44 10.77 2.22
CA GLY A 68 -8.15 9.56 2.59
C GLY A 68 -7.58 8.34 1.91
N ARG A 69 -7.93 7.17 2.45
CA ARG A 69 -7.49 5.86 1.95
C ARG A 69 -5.98 5.84 1.67
N HIS A 70 -5.22 6.11 2.71
CA HIS A 70 -3.77 6.05 2.62
C HIS A 70 -3.26 4.73 3.19
N ILE A 71 -2.10 4.30 2.71
CA ILE A 71 -1.44 3.11 3.20
C ILE A 71 0.05 3.39 3.36
N ALA A 72 0.59 2.97 4.48
CA ALA A 72 2.03 3.01 4.74
C ALA A 72 2.57 1.59 4.57
N ILE A 73 3.48 1.41 3.62
CA ILE A 73 4.04 0.12 3.27
C ILE A 73 5.49 0.08 3.71
N PRO A 74 5.89 -0.90 4.53
CA PRO A 74 7.29 -1.06 4.91
C PRO A 74 8.19 -1.18 3.67
N ASN A 75 9.31 -0.49 3.67
CA ASN A 75 10.18 -0.43 2.49
C ASN A 75 10.67 -1.82 2.05
N GLY A 76 10.88 -2.72 2.99
CA GLY A 76 11.29 -4.08 2.68
C GLY A 76 10.23 -4.93 1.96
N TRP A 77 8.99 -4.45 1.89
CA TRP A 77 7.87 -5.15 1.23
C TRP A 77 7.64 -4.67 -0.21
N VAL A 78 8.25 -3.57 -0.57
CA VAL A 78 8.09 -2.97 -1.92
C VAL A 78 8.90 -3.72 -2.97
#